data_c0175aad5a69396a25c83d5168896814
#
_entry.id   c0175aad5a69396a25c83d5168896814
#
_cell.length_a   1.000
_cell.length_b   1.000
_cell.length_c   1.000
_cell.angle_alpha   90.00
_cell.angle_beta   90.00
_cell.angle_gamma   90.00
#
_symmetry.space_group_name_H-M   'P 1'
#
loop_
_entity.id
_entity.type
_entity.pdbx_description
1 polymer ?
#
loop_
_entity_poly.entity_id
_entity_poly.type
_entity_poly.pdbx_seq_one_letter_code
_entity_poly.pdbx_strand_id
1 'polypeptide(L)'
;MKNEEQQNQPTPKHGRIVFPLYTMGKVCVDKKLINEEWKLNGFETGKGSDERFGDDVVGEPLPLDGHILNGGRTDDTDWVNATNEEIRAELKDPTFNWINFAIPLEGEKKLTIEWDYTASHKTRGYIVQMTKAGFTFENRLKHDDLEEIYSELSDKFPYWDYTLAPSKTIEVAFPDRDPRYYVVEVDWIVADTPRKFVSSFIVEYKDDVSPIGLNTNDGECL
;
A
#
# COMPACT_ATOMS: atom_id res chain seq x y z
N MET A 1 -0.99 47.73 -9.17
CA MET A 1 -1.59 46.70 -8.29
C MET A 1 -1.94 45.54 -9.21
N LYS A 2 -1.12 44.51 -9.19
CA LYS A 2 -1.38 43.23 -9.88
C LYS A 2 -2.01 42.33 -8.85
N ASN A 3 -3.27 41.98 -9.04
CA ASN A 3 -3.94 40.96 -8.28
C ASN A 3 -3.32 39.60 -8.71
N GLU A 4 -2.56 39.01 -7.84
CA GLU A 4 -2.22 37.58 -7.93
C GLU A 4 -3.50 36.82 -7.62
N GLU A 5 -4.15 36.30 -8.66
CA GLU A 5 -5.12 35.25 -8.55
C GLU A 5 -4.34 33.99 -8.07
N GLN A 6 -4.28 33.79 -6.77
CA GLN A 6 -4.01 32.48 -6.22
C GLN A 6 -5.13 31.56 -6.74
N GLN A 7 -4.80 30.78 -7.77
CA GLN A 7 -5.62 29.66 -8.19
C GLN A 7 -5.79 28.77 -6.96
N ASN A 8 -6.97 28.81 -6.36
CA ASN A 8 -7.44 27.85 -5.38
C ASN A 8 -7.51 26.49 -6.09
N GLN A 9 -6.40 25.76 -6.12
CA GLN A 9 -6.45 24.35 -6.50
C GLN A 9 -7.27 23.65 -5.41
N PRO A 10 -8.28 22.87 -5.79
CA PRO A 10 -9.06 22.13 -4.81
C PRO A 10 -8.10 21.23 -4.05
N THR A 11 -8.02 21.42 -2.75
CA THR A 11 -7.25 20.55 -1.87
C THR A 11 -7.84 19.13 -2.01
N PRO A 12 -7.10 18.14 -2.49
CA PRO A 12 -7.61 16.78 -2.62
C PRO A 12 -8.08 16.31 -1.24
N LYS A 13 -9.31 15.80 -1.17
CA LYS A 13 -9.91 15.29 0.06
C LYS A 13 -9.54 13.82 0.23
N HIS A 14 -8.31 13.53 0.60
CA HIS A 14 -7.79 12.17 0.52
C HIS A 14 -6.78 11.90 1.62
N GLY A 15 -6.23 10.70 1.64
CA GLY A 15 -5.17 10.30 2.55
C GLY A 15 -4.15 9.41 1.86
N ARG A 16 -2.98 9.31 2.47
CA ARG A 16 -1.91 8.42 2.02
C ARG A 16 -1.17 7.82 3.19
N ILE A 17 -0.49 6.71 2.97
CA ILE A 17 0.47 6.18 3.93
C ILE A 17 1.69 7.10 3.96
N VAL A 18 2.11 7.48 5.18
CA VAL A 18 3.32 8.25 5.44
C VAL A 18 4.38 7.43 6.18
N PHE A 19 3.98 6.32 6.80
CA PHE A 19 4.88 5.30 7.31
C PHE A 19 4.30 3.91 6.99
N PRO A 20 5.08 3.01 6.40
CA PRO A 20 6.52 3.11 6.09
C PRO A 20 6.84 4.16 5.00
N LEU A 21 8.07 4.71 5.06
CA LEU A 21 8.47 5.85 4.22
C LEU A 21 8.55 5.53 2.72
N TYR A 22 8.88 4.28 2.38
CA TYR A 22 9.06 3.84 0.99
C TYR A 22 7.80 3.17 0.44
N THR A 23 6.71 3.95 0.31
CA THR A 23 5.60 3.48 -0.52
C THR A 23 6.01 3.47 -1.99
N MET A 24 5.40 2.60 -2.80
CA MET A 24 5.70 2.51 -4.23
C MET A 24 5.44 3.85 -4.94
N GLY A 25 4.37 4.56 -4.56
CA GLY A 25 4.10 5.91 -5.04
C GLY A 25 5.21 6.90 -4.70
N LYS A 26 5.75 6.87 -3.46
CA LYS A 26 6.85 7.75 -3.06
C LYS A 26 8.12 7.46 -3.85
N VAL A 27 8.43 6.19 -4.11
CA VAL A 27 9.55 5.80 -4.98
C VAL A 27 9.39 6.39 -6.38
N CYS A 28 8.19 6.34 -6.96
CA CYS A 28 7.92 6.94 -8.27
C CYS A 28 8.12 8.46 -8.29
N VAL A 29 7.74 9.17 -7.21
CA VAL A 29 8.00 10.61 -7.07
C VAL A 29 9.50 10.89 -6.99
N ASP A 30 10.23 10.17 -6.14
CA ASP A 30 11.66 10.36 -5.95
C ASP A 30 12.46 10.05 -7.23
N LYS A 31 11.96 9.13 -8.05
CA LYS A 31 12.51 8.81 -9.38
C LYS A 31 12.00 9.74 -10.48
N LYS A 32 11.15 10.72 -10.18
CA LYS A 32 10.55 11.66 -11.14
C LYS A 32 9.67 11.02 -12.21
N LEU A 33 9.15 9.84 -11.93
CA LEU A 33 8.14 9.17 -12.75
C LEU A 33 6.75 9.78 -12.51
N ILE A 34 6.48 10.21 -11.27
CA ILE A 34 5.32 11.02 -10.90
C ILE A 34 5.83 12.43 -10.62
N ASN A 35 5.25 13.42 -11.30
CA ASN A 35 5.75 14.78 -11.27
C ASN A 35 5.39 15.56 -10.00
N GLU A 36 4.32 15.15 -9.29
CA GLU A 36 3.75 15.92 -8.20
C GLU A 36 3.36 15.00 -7.03
N GLU A 37 3.98 15.20 -5.88
CA GLU A 37 3.79 14.36 -4.69
C GLU A 37 2.33 14.35 -4.17
N TRP A 38 1.57 15.44 -4.36
CA TRP A 38 0.17 15.51 -3.92
C TRP A 38 -0.73 14.46 -4.61
N LYS A 39 -0.34 13.96 -5.80
CA LYS A 39 -1.07 12.91 -6.51
C LYS A 39 -1.16 11.61 -5.71
N LEU A 40 -0.20 11.35 -4.82
CA LEU A 40 -0.19 10.18 -3.96
C LEU A 40 -1.37 10.17 -2.96
N ASN A 41 -1.98 11.31 -2.70
CA ASN A 41 -3.16 11.40 -1.85
C ASN A 41 -4.44 10.95 -2.56
N GLY A 42 -4.38 10.64 -3.84
CA GLY A 42 -5.55 10.49 -4.69
C GLY A 42 -5.68 9.12 -5.37
N PHE A 43 -5.09 8.06 -4.84
CA PHE A 43 -5.28 6.72 -5.38
C PHE A 43 -6.64 6.17 -4.95
N GLU A 44 -7.69 6.89 -5.36
CA GLU A 44 -9.08 6.60 -5.08
C GLU A 44 -9.66 5.71 -6.19
N THR A 45 -10.36 4.64 -5.79
CA THR A 45 -10.97 3.67 -6.71
C THR A 45 -12.27 3.12 -6.16
N GLY A 46 -13.00 2.37 -6.98
CA GLY A 46 -14.17 1.62 -6.52
C GLY A 46 -13.77 0.60 -5.43
N LYS A 47 -14.58 0.48 -4.38
CA LYS A 47 -14.34 -0.48 -3.28
C LYS A 47 -14.88 -1.88 -3.56
N GLY A 48 -15.56 -2.07 -4.71
CA GLY A 48 -16.21 -3.33 -5.02
C GLY A 48 -17.43 -3.59 -4.14
N SER A 49 -17.91 -4.83 -4.18
CA SER A 49 -19.02 -5.30 -3.34
C SER A 49 -18.48 -6.31 -2.34
N ASP A 50 -18.64 -6.00 -1.05
CA ASP A 50 -18.28 -6.89 0.05
C ASP A 50 -19.39 -6.80 1.11
N GLU A 51 -19.96 -7.95 1.49
CA GLU A 51 -21.05 -8.00 2.48
C GLU A 51 -20.64 -7.42 3.84
N ARG A 52 -19.34 -7.40 4.16
CA ARG A 52 -18.78 -6.80 5.37
C ARG A 52 -18.93 -5.28 5.42
N PHE A 53 -19.20 -4.63 4.28
CA PHE A 53 -19.43 -3.17 4.26
C PHE A 53 -20.82 -2.80 4.79
N GLY A 54 -21.73 -3.76 4.91
CA GLY A 54 -23.04 -3.56 5.51
C GLY A 54 -23.90 -2.56 4.72
N ASP A 55 -24.49 -1.58 5.45
CA ASP A 55 -25.38 -0.55 4.87
C ASP A 55 -24.63 0.65 4.26
N ASP A 56 -23.33 0.50 3.98
CA ASP A 56 -22.57 1.53 3.30
C ASP A 56 -23.05 1.77 1.87
N VAL A 57 -22.59 2.88 1.29
CA VAL A 57 -22.90 3.18 -0.11
C VAL A 57 -22.39 2.04 -0.99
N VAL A 58 -23.24 1.58 -1.92
CA VAL A 58 -22.89 0.49 -2.85
C VAL A 58 -21.58 0.82 -3.57
N GLY A 59 -20.64 -0.12 -3.54
CA GLY A 59 -19.31 0.08 -4.11
C GLY A 59 -19.33 0.17 -5.63
N GLU A 60 -18.47 1.04 -6.17
CA GLU A 60 -18.11 1.03 -7.59
C GLU A 60 -17.20 -0.17 -7.89
N PRO A 61 -17.13 -0.62 -9.16
CA PRO A 61 -16.24 -1.72 -9.54
C PRO A 61 -14.79 -1.47 -9.15
N LEU A 62 -14.08 -2.55 -8.82
CA LEU A 62 -12.63 -2.52 -8.60
C LEU A 62 -11.90 -2.10 -9.89
N PRO A 63 -10.66 -1.57 -9.79
CA PRO A 63 -9.83 -1.26 -10.95
C PRO A 63 -9.51 -2.54 -11.73
N LEU A 64 -9.13 -2.38 -13.00
CA LEU A 64 -8.70 -3.50 -13.83
C LEU A 64 -7.36 -4.06 -13.36
N ASP A 65 -7.12 -5.34 -13.65
CA ASP A 65 -5.82 -5.97 -13.49
C ASP A 65 -4.72 -5.15 -14.17
N GLY A 66 -3.57 -5.06 -13.51
CA GLY A 66 -2.45 -4.26 -13.99
C GLY A 66 -2.53 -2.76 -13.66
N HIS A 67 -3.63 -2.29 -13.05
CA HIS A 67 -3.87 -0.89 -12.66
C HIS A 67 -4.37 -0.76 -11.22
N ILE A 68 -4.05 -1.72 -10.37
CA ILE A 68 -4.64 -1.85 -9.03
C ILE A 68 -4.06 -0.79 -8.08
N LEU A 69 -2.73 -0.66 -8.05
CA LEU A 69 -1.99 0.05 -7.01
C LEU A 69 -2.13 1.58 -7.06
N ASN A 70 -2.68 2.13 -8.13
CA ASN A 70 -2.97 3.56 -8.27
C ASN A 70 -4.46 3.86 -8.41
N GLY A 71 -5.31 2.87 -8.17
CA GLY A 71 -6.75 3.02 -8.27
C GLY A 71 -7.31 3.08 -9.69
N GLY A 72 -6.62 2.51 -10.68
CA GLY A 72 -7.09 2.46 -12.06
C GLY A 72 -6.88 3.75 -12.85
N ARG A 73 -6.04 4.68 -12.36
CA ARG A 73 -5.71 5.94 -13.06
C ARG A 73 -4.80 5.68 -14.25
N THR A 74 -4.96 6.49 -15.30
CA THR A 74 -4.20 6.37 -16.56
C THR A 74 -3.22 7.53 -16.79
N ASP A 75 -2.98 8.35 -15.76
CA ASP A 75 -1.99 9.43 -15.78
C ASP A 75 -0.59 8.90 -15.37
N ASP A 76 0.35 9.82 -15.08
CA ASP A 76 1.71 9.48 -14.65
C ASP A 76 1.75 8.64 -13.35
N THR A 77 0.65 8.54 -12.60
CA THR A 77 0.58 7.68 -11.42
C THR A 77 0.54 6.19 -11.76
N ASP A 78 0.30 5.81 -13.03
CA ASP A 78 0.33 4.42 -13.48
C ASP A 78 1.71 3.76 -13.34
N TRP A 79 2.76 4.55 -13.19
CA TRP A 79 4.10 4.04 -12.90
C TRP A 79 4.20 3.22 -11.60
N VAL A 80 3.26 3.38 -10.67
CA VAL A 80 3.16 2.54 -9.46
C VAL A 80 2.87 1.07 -9.82
N ASN A 81 2.17 0.83 -10.93
CA ASN A 81 1.84 -0.52 -11.42
C ASN A 81 2.90 -1.12 -12.34
N ALA A 82 3.91 -0.35 -12.71
CA ALA A 82 4.88 -0.74 -13.73
C ALA A 82 5.81 -1.86 -13.26
N THR A 83 6.17 -2.70 -14.21
CA THR A 83 7.20 -3.75 -14.02
C THR A 83 8.59 -3.14 -13.89
N ASN A 84 9.54 -3.94 -13.43
CA ASN A 84 10.95 -3.54 -13.42
C ASN A 84 11.47 -3.16 -14.83
N GLU A 85 11.04 -3.88 -15.87
CA GLU A 85 11.46 -3.63 -17.24
C GLU A 85 10.93 -2.29 -17.75
N GLU A 86 9.64 -2.00 -17.55
CA GLU A 86 9.02 -0.74 -17.94
C GLU A 86 9.74 0.46 -17.30
N ILE A 87 10.05 0.39 -15.99
CA ILE A 87 10.75 1.48 -15.30
C ILE A 87 12.21 1.61 -15.75
N ARG A 88 12.93 0.50 -15.94
CA ARG A 88 14.30 0.52 -16.47
C ARG A 88 14.36 1.19 -17.82
N ALA A 89 13.40 0.91 -18.69
CA ALA A 89 13.32 1.51 -20.02
C ALA A 89 13.07 3.02 -19.94
N GLU A 90 12.12 3.46 -19.11
CA GLU A 90 11.77 4.87 -18.95
C GLU A 90 12.91 5.68 -18.34
N LEU A 91 13.48 5.20 -17.23
CA LEU A 91 14.58 5.86 -16.52
C LEU A 91 15.92 5.76 -17.24
N LYS A 92 16.05 4.87 -18.22
CA LYS A 92 17.34 4.46 -18.80
C LYS A 92 18.34 4.00 -17.72
N ASP A 93 17.80 3.36 -16.68
CA ASP A 93 18.54 2.82 -15.54
C ASP A 93 18.37 1.30 -15.48
N PRO A 94 19.31 0.51 -16.04
CA PRO A 94 19.22 -0.95 -16.03
C PRO A 94 19.32 -1.56 -14.63
N THR A 95 19.70 -0.77 -13.62
CA THR A 95 19.89 -1.25 -12.26
C THR A 95 18.63 -1.08 -11.38
N PHE A 96 17.62 -0.37 -11.88
CA PHE A 96 16.38 -0.22 -11.13
C PHE A 96 15.77 -1.58 -10.82
N ASN A 97 15.35 -1.73 -9.57
CA ASN A 97 14.58 -2.89 -9.14
C ASN A 97 13.70 -2.49 -7.95
N TRP A 98 12.44 -2.84 -8.01
CA TRP A 98 11.48 -2.58 -6.95
C TRP A 98 11.92 -3.12 -5.58
N ILE A 99 12.59 -4.28 -5.56
CA ILE A 99 13.06 -4.89 -4.31
C ILE A 99 14.08 -4.04 -3.54
N ASN A 100 14.75 -3.09 -4.20
CA ASN A 100 15.69 -2.18 -3.54
C ASN A 100 15.01 -1.21 -2.55
N PHE A 101 13.69 -1.14 -2.58
CA PHE A 101 12.87 -0.28 -1.72
C PHE A 101 12.03 -1.09 -0.73
N ALA A 102 12.29 -2.38 -0.62
CA ALA A 102 11.58 -3.25 0.30
C ALA A 102 11.93 -2.94 1.76
N ILE A 103 10.93 -3.08 2.61
CA ILE A 103 11.02 -2.88 4.05
C ILE A 103 11.26 -4.25 4.68
N PRO A 104 12.37 -4.44 5.40
CA PRO A 104 12.63 -5.72 6.04
C PRO A 104 11.62 -5.95 7.17
N LEU A 105 11.01 -7.13 7.19
CA LEU A 105 10.23 -7.63 8.31
C LEU A 105 11.17 -8.45 9.21
N GLU A 106 11.37 -7.98 10.44
CA GLU A 106 12.25 -8.61 11.42
C GLU A 106 11.44 -9.02 12.67
N GLY A 107 11.90 -10.07 13.35
CA GLY A 107 11.33 -10.50 14.62
C GLY A 107 9.86 -10.93 14.50
N GLU A 108 8.97 -10.25 15.20
CA GLU A 108 7.53 -10.59 15.27
C GLU A 108 6.76 -10.41 13.95
N LYS A 109 7.41 -9.97 12.88
CA LYS A 109 6.79 -9.71 11.57
C LYS A 109 5.55 -8.82 11.69
N LYS A 110 5.67 -7.74 12.45
CA LYS A 110 4.64 -6.71 12.61
C LYS A 110 5.09 -5.38 12.04
N LEU A 111 4.16 -4.63 11.51
CA LEU A 111 4.41 -3.29 11.00
C LEU A 111 3.29 -2.35 11.43
N THR A 112 3.67 -1.20 11.98
CA THR A 112 2.75 -0.08 12.16
C THR A 112 2.66 0.69 10.85
N ILE A 113 1.45 0.93 10.36
CA ILE A 113 1.19 1.72 9.16
C ILE A 113 0.54 3.02 9.61
N GLU A 114 1.13 4.16 9.21
CA GLU A 114 0.59 5.49 9.52
C GLU A 114 0.00 6.14 8.28
N TRP A 115 -1.18 6.74 8.46
CA TRP A 115 -1.89 7.51 7.46
C TRP A 115 -1.87 9.00 7.78
N ASP A 116 -1.69 9.81 6.74
CA ASP A 116 -1.94 11.25 6.79
C ASP A 116 -3.16 11.58 5.93
N TYR A 117 -4.15 12.22 6.55
CA TYR A 117 -5.43 12.54 5.91
C TYR A 117 -5.49 14.03 5.61
N THR A 118 -5.53 14.38 4.34
CA THR A 118 -5.75 15.77 3.91
C THR A 118 -7.21 16.19 4.07
N ALA A 119 -8.14 15.24 4.00
CA ALA A 119 -9.52 15.37 4.47
C ALA A 119 -10.06 14.01 4.90
N SER A 120 -10.79 13.99 6.01
CA SER A 120 -11.35 12.77 6.57
C SER A 120 -12.69 12.44 5.91
N HIS A 121 -12.85 11.19 5.50
CA HIS A 121 -14.13 10.58 5.22
C HIS A 121 -14.60 9.76 6.42
N LYS A 122 -15.90 9.47 6.49
CA LYS A 122 -16.39 8.41 7.37
C LYS A 122 -15.76 7.10 6.93
N THR A 123 -15.15 6.42 7.86
CA THR A 123 -14.29 5.26 7.59
C THR A 123 -14.98 3.98 8.00
N ARG A 124 -15.14 3.04 7.07
CA ARG A 124 -15.55 1.67 7.41
C ARG A 124 -14.40 0.92 8.08
N GLY A 125 -13.18 1.13 7.64
CA GLY A 125 -11.99 0.50 8.19
C GLY A 125 -10.89 0.32 7.16
N TYR A 126 -10.07 -0.69 7.38
CA TYR A 126 -8.90 -1.00 6.55
C TYR A 126 -8.86 -2.46 6.20
N ILE A 127 -8.41 -2.74 4.97
CA ILE A 127 -8.09 -4.08 4.50
C ILE A 127 -6.64 -4.05 4.03
N VAL A 128 -5.85 -5.05 4.40
CA VAL A 128 -4.48 -5.21 3.91
C VAL A 128 -4.39 -6.51 3.15
N GLN A 129 -3.93 -6.41 1.93
CA GLN A 129 -3.68 -7.54 1.06
C GLN A 129 -2.19 -7.65 0.78
N MET A 130 -1.72 -8.85 0.51
CA MET A 130 -0.34 -9.12 0.16
C MET A 130 -0.28 -10.08 -1.02
N THR A 131 0.73 -9.94 -1.86
CA THR A 131 0.91 -10.88 -2.97
C THR A 131 1.13 -12.30 -2.47
N LYS A 132 0.55 -13.25 -3.19
CA LYS A 132 0.80 -14.68 -3.01
C LYS A 132 2.22 -15.06 -3.38
N ALA A 133 2.66 -16.22 -2.91
CA ALA A 133 3.92 -16.81 -3.34
C ALA A 133 3.92 -17.01 -4.87
N GLY A 134 5.00 -16.57 -5.54
CA GLY A 134 5.15 -16.69 -6.99
C GLY A 134 4.95 -15.41 -7.77
N PHE A 135 4.40 -14.34 -7.18
CA PHE A 135 4.40 -13.04 -7.82
C PHE A 135 5.85 -12.56 -8.07
N THR A 136 6.05 -11.93 -9.21
CA THR A 136 7.33 -11.32 -9.59
C THR A 136 7.09 -9.94 -10.21
N PHE A 137 8.03 -9.03 -10.05
CA PHE A 137 7.97 -7.68 -10.63
C PHE A 137 8.22 -7.64 -12.14
N GLU A 138 8.20 -8.79 -12.80
CA GLU A 138 8.21 -8.93 -14.27
C GLU A 138 6.79 -8.85 -14.86
N ASN A 139 5.77 -8.88 -14.02
CA ASN A 139 4.37 -8.74 -14.40
C ASN A 139 3.71 -7.65 -13.60
N ARG A 140 2.74 -6.96 -14.20
CA ARG A 140 1.83 -6.08 -13.48
C ARG A 140 0.90 -6.90 -12.60
N LEU A 141 0.59 -6.38 -11.42
CA LEU A 141 -0.22 -7.03 -10.40
C LEU A 141 -1.65 -7.28 -10.87
N LYS A 142 -2.21 -8.45 -10.55
CA LYS A 142 -3.61 -8.81 -10.76
C LYS A 142 -4.29 -9.03 -9.42
N HIS A 143 -5.63 -8.89 -9.39
CA HIS A 143 -6.40 -9.20 -8.18
C HIS A 143 -6.17 -10.63 -7.69
N ASP A 144 -6.06 -11.59 -8.61
CA ASP A 144 -5.78 -12.99 -8.27
C ASP A 144 -4.40 -13.23 -7.66
N ASP A 145 -3.46 -12.29 -7.80
CA ASP A 145 -2.15 -12.36 -7.16
C ASP A 145 -2.18 -11.99 -5.68
N LEU A 146 -3.27 -11.37 -5.21
CA LEU A 146 -3.42 -10.87 -3.85
C LEU A 146 -4.19 -11.85 -2.96
N GLU A 147 -3.91 -11.78 -1.67
CA GLU A 147 -4.67 -12.40 -0.60
C GLU A 147 -4.77 -11.46 0.59
N GLU A 148 -5.92 -11.44 1.24
CA GLU A 148 -6.14 -10.64 2.46
C GLU A 148 -5.34 -11.23 3.61
N ILE A 149 -4.56 -10.39 4.30
CA ILE A 149 -3.78 -10.76 5.49
C ILE A 149 -4.28 -10.07 6.75
N TYR A 150 -5.04 -9.00 6.60
CA TYR A 150 -5.59 -8.23 7.71
C TYR A 150 -6.85 -7.49 7.27
N SER A 151 -7.84 -7.43 8.16
CA SER A 151 -8.96 -6.52 8.04
C SER A 151 -9.42 -6.03 9.41
N GLU A 152 -9.68 -4.74 9.49
CA GLU A 152 -10.31 -4.08 10.62
C GLU A 152 -11.45 -3.24 10.09
N LEU A 153 -12.66 -3.78 10.12
CA LEU A 153 -13.85 -3.12 9.64
C LEU A 153 -14.79 -2.85 10.81
N SER A 154 -15.32 -1.63 10.89
CA SER A 154 -16.31 -1.27 11.89
C SER A 154 -17.61 -2.02 11.64
N ASP A 155 -18.21 -2.56 12.69
CA ASP A 155 -19.55 -3.14 12.68
C ASP A 155 -20.66 -2.09 12.87
N LYS A 156 -20.28 -0.80 13.03
CA LYS A 156 -21.22 0.30 13.23
C LYS A 156 -21.77 0.77 11.90
N PHE A 157 -23.06 0.56 11.72
CA PHE A 157 -23.81 1.10 10.57
C PHE A 157 -25.30 1.24 10.97
N PRO A 158 -26.10 2.02 10.22
CA PRO A 158 -25.69 2.74 9.00
C PRO A 158 -24.73 3.90 9.33
N TYR A 159 -23.86 4.26 8.40
CA TYR A 159 -22.75 5.20 8.61
C TYR A 159 -23.18 6.59 9.10
N TRP A 160 -24.39 7.02 8.81
CA TRP A 160 -24.91 8.34 9.21
C TRP A 160 -25.26 8.43 10.69
N ASP A 161 -25.45 7.32 11.37
CA ASP A 161 -25.81 7.30 12.80
C ASP A 161 -24.58 7.37 13.71
N TYR A 162 -23.38 7.14 13.16
CA TYR A 162 -22.13 7.03 13.92
C TYR A 162 -21.05 7.98 13.40
N THR A 163 -20.17 8.38 14.30
CA THR A 163 -18.92 9.01 13.90
C THR A 163 -17.90 7.91 13.63
N LEU A 164 -17.62 7.68 12.37
CA LEU A 164 -16.62 6.72 11.90
C LEU A 164 -15.37 7.48 11.48
N ALA A 165 -14.53 7.81 12.48
CA ALA A 165 -13.28 8.52 12.22
C ALA A 165 -12.21 7.55 11.71
N PRO A 166 -11.34 7.97 10.76
CA PRO A 166 -10.20 7.16 10.35
C PRO A 166 -9.16 7.06 11.47
N SER A 167 -8.55 5.88 11.61
CA SER A 167 -7.39 5.68 12.48
C SER A 167 -6.15 6.29 11.85
N LYS A 168 -5.29 6.94 12.65
CA LYS A 168 -4.00 7.40 12.16
C LYS A 168 -3.00 6.26 11.95
N THR A 169 -3.13 5.23 12.75
CA THR A 169 -2.24 4.06 12.73
C THR A 169 -3.04 2.78 12.75
N ILE A 170 -2.54 1.79 12.03
CA ILE A 170 -2.98 0.40 12.14
C ILE A 170 -1.76 -0.49 12.37
N GLU A 171 -1.89 -1.52 13.20
CA GLU A 171 -0.84 -2.51 13.42
C GLU A 171 -1.19 -3.79 12.69
N VAL A 172 -0.35 -4.18 11.74
CA VAL A 172 -0.56 -5.36 10.91
C VAL A 172 0.46 -6.42 11.29
N ALA A 173 -0.03 -7.59 11.71
CA ALA A 173 0.78 -8.79 11.86
C ALA A 173 0.81 -9.53 10.51
N PHE A 174 2.00 -9.77 10.02
CA PHE A 174 2.20 -10.47 8.76
C PHE A 174 2.27 -11.99 9.00
N PRO A 175 1.63 -12.80 8.15
CA PRO A 175 1.69 -14.27 8.28
C PRO A 175 3.11 -14.78 8.02
N ASP A 176 3.40 -15.99 8.51
CA ASP A 176 4.65 -16.66 8.16
C ASP A 176 4.70 -16.98 6.66
N ARG A 177 5.80 -16.62 6.02
CA ARG A 177 6.03 -16.78 4.58
C ARG A 177 7.47 -17.17 4.30
N ASP A 178 7.67 -17.76 3.13
CA ASP A 178 9.01 -18.01 2.60
C ASP A 178 9.79 -16.71 2.44
N PRO A 179 11.11 -16.74 2.66
CA PRO A 179 11.98 -15.60 2.45
C PRO A 179 11.92 -15.11 1.00
N ARG A 180 11.35 -13.92 0.80
CA ARG A 180 11.25 -13.23 -0.48
C ARG A 180 10.63 -11.84 -0.31
N TYR A 181 10.35 -11.20 -1.45
CA TYR A 181 9.70 -9.91 -1.52
C TYR A 181 8.23 -10.05 -1.86
N TYR A 182 7.39 -9.26 -1.17
CA TYR A 182 5.94 -9.24 -1.38
C TYR A 182 5.47 -7.80 -1.50
N VAL A 183 4.56 -7.54 -2.44
CA VAL A 183 3.83 -6.27 -2.49
C VAL A 183 2.70 -6.32 -1.47
N VAL A 184 2.57 -5.25 -0.71
CA VAL A 184 1.48 -5.03 0.24
C VAL A 184 0.62 -3.90 -0.30
N GLU A 185 -0.66 -4.17 -0.47
CA GLU A 185 -1.70 -3.18 -0.77
C GLU A 185 -2.49 -2.90 0.50
N VAL A 186 -2.70 -1.64 0.80
CA VAL A 186 -3.48 -1.20 1.95
C VAL A 186 -4.63 -0.36 1.46
N ASP A 187 -5.83 -0.81 1.77
CA ASP A 187 -7.08 -0.17 1.43
C ASP A 187 -7.66 0.56 2.62
N TRP A 188 -7.92 1.84 2.47
CA TRP A 188 -8.77 2.59 3.37
C TRP A 188 -10.20 2.57 2.82
N ILE A 189 -11.10 1.84 3.48
CA ILE A 189 -12.48 1.66 3.07
C ILE A 189 -13.34 2.80 3.61
N VAL A 190 -13.90 3.59 2.70
CA VAL A 190 -14.76 4.72 3.02
C VAL A 190 -16.21 4.26 3.16
N ALA A 191 -16.92 4.77 4.17
CA ALA A 191 -18.30 4.39 4.46
C ALA A 191 -19.34 5.27 3.71
N ASP A 192 -19.01 6.53 3.46
CA ASP A 192 -19.94 7.54 2.89
C ASP A 192 -19.80 7.73 1.37
N THR A 193 -18.93 6.97 0.72
CA THR A 193 -18.78 6.96 -0.74
C THR A 193 -18.66 5.52 -1.28
N PRO A 194 -18.87 5.28 -2.60
CA PRO A 194 -18.68 3.96 -3.22
C PRO A 194 -17.21 3.56 -3.37
N ARG A 195 -16.27 4.24 -2.68
CA ARG A 195 -14.85 4.21 -2.98
C ARG A 195 -13.97 3.80 -1.80
N LYS A 196 -12.74 3.40 -2.13
CA LYS A 196 -11.61 3.16 -1.22
C LYS A 196 -10.41 3.96 -1.69
N PHE A 197 -9.44 4.14 -0.80
CA PHE A 197 -8.12 4.68 -1.14
C PHE A 197 -7.07 3.61 -1.02
N VAL A 198 -6.21 3.52 -2.01
CA VAL A 198 -5.16 2.51 -2.10
C VAL A 198 -3.80 3.13 -1.80
N SER A 199 -2.97 2.40 -1.09
CA SER A 199 -1.55 2.70 -0.95
C SER A 199 -0.76 1.40 -0.91
N SER A 200 0.47 1.39 -1.41
CA SER A 200 1.24 0.15 -1.52
C SER A 200 2.71 0.35 -1.18
N PHE A 201 3.32 -0.72 -0.67
CA PHE A 201 4.74 -0.81 -0.39
C PHE A 201 5.21 -2.26 -0.55
N ILE A 202 6.52 -2.48 -0.45
CA ILE A 202 7.11 -3.81 -0.58
C ILE A 202 7.72 -4.20 0.75
N VAL A 203 7.52 -5.45 1.16
CA VAL A 203 8.16 -6.05 2.33
C VAL A 203 9.13 -7.15 1.91
N GLU A 204 10.20 -7.28 2.68
CA GLU A 204 11.19 -8.34 2.55
C GLU A 204 11.09 -9.28 3.74
N TYR A 205 10.77 -10.55 3.48
CA TYR A 205 10.92 -11.63 4.46
C TYR A 205 12.34 -12.14 4.38
N LYS A 206 13.08 -12.02 5.47
CA LYS A 206 14.44 -12.55 5.58
C LYS A 206 14.40 -13.96 6.14
N ASP A 207 15.43 -14.74 5.79
CA ASP A 207 15.69 -16.00 6.48
C ASP A 207 15.93 -15.71 7.96
N ASP A 208 15.25 -16.42 8.85
CA ASP A 208 15.62 -16.47 10.25
C ASP A 208 16.98 -17.20 10.34
N VAL A 209 18.06 -16.49 10.13
CA VAL A 209 19.39 -17.03 10.39
C VAL A 209 19.51 -17.16 11.90
N SER A 210 19.12 -18.34 12.42
CA SER A 210 19.48 -18.73 13.77
C SER A 210 21.00 -18.52 13.92
N PRO A 211 21.48 -17.79 14.92
CA PRO A 211 22.91 -17.65 15.11
C PRO A 211 23.50 -19.05 15.19
N ILE A 212 24.36 -19.36 14.23
CA ILE A 212 25.10 -20.63 14.23
C ILE A 212 25.76 -20.69 15.59
N GLY A 213 25.29 -21.59 16.45
CA GLY A 213 25.87 -21.79 17.75
C GLY A 213 27.35 -22.09 17.54
N LEU A 214 28.20 -21.18 17.99
CA LEU A 214 29.62 -21.46 18.19
C LEU A 214 29.66 -22.60 19.20
N ASN A 215 29.74 -23.82 18.67
CA ASN A 215 30.18 -24.96 19.45
C ASN A 215 31.62 -24.70 19.86
N THR A 216 31.81 -24.03 20.98
CA THR A 216 33.06 -24.07 21.71
C THR A 216 33.20 -25.47 22.31
N ASN A 217 33.60 -26.43 21.48
CA ASN A 217 34.24 -27.62 22.00
C ASN A 217 35.60 -27.22 22.53
N ASP A 218 35.62 -26.76 23.78
CA ASP A 218 36.84 -26.73 24.58
C ASP A 218 37.29 -28.17 24.77
N GLY A 219 38.20 -28.57 23.88
CA GLY A 219 38.91 -29.84 24.06
C GLY A 219 39.71 -29.78 25.32
N GLU A 220 39.30 -30.58 26.31
CA GLU A 220 40.15 -30.95 27.40
C GLU A 220 41.41 -31.66 26.83
N CYS A 221 42.55 -31.00 26.95
CA CYS A 221 43.86 -31.69 26.85
C CYS A 221 44.20 -32.34 28.21
N LEU A 222 44.24 -33.63 28.17
CA LEU A 222 44.98 -34.42 29.17
C LEU A 222 46.50 -34.37 28.93
#